data_9cc1a74bb08e2ee57d79d0fc80963082
#
_entry.id   9cc1a74bb08e2ee57d79d0fc80963082
#
_cell.length_a   1.000
_cell.length_b   1.000
_cell.length_c   1.000
_cell.angle_alpha   90.00
_cell.angle_beta   90.00
_cell.angle_gamma   90.00
#
_symmetry.space_group_name_H-M   'P 1'
#
loop_
_entity.id
_entity.type
_entity.pdbx_description
1 polymer ?
#
loop_
_entity_poly.entity_id
_entity_poly.type
_entity_poly.pdbx_seq_one_letter_code
_entity_poly.pdbx_strand_id
1 'polypeptide(L)'
;TEITGLLGAEDVMATLNALRALGIEISQDTDSSGAEPVWRLWGRGVGGLAEPASVLDLGNSGTGARLLMGLLASHPFNAVITGDASLRERPMARITEPLSRMGASFTARDGELLPITVHGSDRLRGADETLAVASAQVKSAILLAGLNTQGETTVIEPNPSRDHTELMLRYFGADVRTQDQPGGARRIRLAGYPELTGAKVIVPGDISSAAFPLVASLLVPGSKITLRRAGLNPLRAGLLDCLRDMGAAISVSNATDQGGEAIADLTAEH
;
A
#
# COMPACT_ATOMS: atom_id res chain seq x y z
N THR A 1 -2.66 -3.25 -16.39
CA THR A 1 -3.44 -3.60 -15.20
C THR A 1 -4.83 -2.98 -15.29
N GLU A 2 -5.85 -3.76 -14.94
CA GLU A 2 -7.23 -3.30 -14.78
C GLU A 2 -7.60 -3.31 -13.30
N ILE A 3 -8.24 -2.23 -12.81
CA ILE A 3 -8.64 -2.10 -11.40
C ILE A 3 -10.13 -1.77 -11.32
N THR A 4 -10.88 -2.51 -10.51
CA THR A 4 -12.28 -2.24 -10.17
C THR A 4 -12.44 -2.08 -8.65
N GLY A 5 -13.51 -1.41 -8.21
CA GLY A 5 -13.75 -1.14 -6.79
C GLY A 5 -12.84 -0.05 -6.19
N LEU A 6 -12.16 0.73 -7.02
CA LEU A 6 -11.29 1.79 -6.55
C LEU A 6 -12.12 2.94 -5.96
N LEU A 7 -11.86 3.30 -4.72
CA LEU A 7 -12.54 4.40 -4.05
C LEU A 7 -12.13 5.75 -4.67
N GLY A 8 -13.11 6.59 -5.00
CA GLY A 8 -12.88 7.95 -5.49
C GLY A 8 -12.52 8.95 -4.38
N ALA A 9 -11.73 8.54 -3.37
CA ALA A 9 -11.30 9.40 -2.28
C ALA A 9 -10.09 10.26 -2.68
N GLU A 10 -9.94 11.41 -2.04
CA GLU A 10 -8.90 12.40 -2.37
C GLU A 10 -7.48 11.82 -2.31
N ASP A 11 -7.19 10.98 -1.34
CA ASP A 11 -5.87 10.34 -1.16
C ASP A 11 -5.54 9.34 -2.29
N VAL A 12 -6.57 8.60 -2.77
CA VAL A 12 -6.43 7.71 -3.92
C VAL A 12 -6.22 8.52 -5.20
N MET A 13 -7.02 9.56 -5.40
CA MET A 13 -6.90 10.44 -6.58
C MET A 13 -5.57 11.19 -6.60
N ALA A 14 -5.06 11.64 -5.45
CA ALA A 14 -3.74 12.24 -5.34
C ALA A 14 -2.63 11.26 -5.78
N THR A 15 -2.74 9.98 -5.38
CA THR A 15 -1.80 8.94 -5.81
C THR A 15 -1.87 8.68 -7.31
N LEU A 16 -3.08 8.61 -7.91
CA LEU A 16 -3.26 8.47 -9.36
C LEU A 16 -2.65 9.66 -10.13
N ASN A 17 -2.85 10.88 -9.64
CA ASN A 17 -2.30 12.08 -10.27
C ASN A 17 -0.77 12.10 -10.18
N ALA A 18 -0.19 11.68 -9.05
CA ALA A 18 1.26 11.54 -8.92
C ALA A 18 1.81 10.52 -9.92
N LEU A 19 1.14 9.36 -10.09
CA LEU A 19 1.55 8.36 -11.09
C LEU A 19 1.44 8.88 -12.53
N ARG A 20 0.41 9.69 -12.86
CA ARG A 20 0.31 10.36 -14.16
C ARG A 20 1.47 11.32 -14.39
N ALA A 21 1.82 12.12 -13.37
CA ALA A 21 2.96 13.03 -13.43
C ALA A 21 4.29 12.29 -13.61
N LEU A 22 4.38 11.06 -13.16
CA LEU A 22 5.51 10.15 -13.35
C LEU A 22 5.46 9.38 -14.69
N GLY A 23 4.55 9.76 -15.61
CA GLY A 23 4.46 9.23 -16.96
C GLY A 23 3.64 7.95 -17.12
N ILE A 24 2.89 7.53 -16.11
CA ILE A 24 1.98 6.39 -16.24
C ILE A 24 0.69 6.83 -16.95
N GLU A 25 0.38 6.14 -18.04
CA GLU A 25 -0.90 6.31 -18.71
C GLU A 25 -2.01 5.63 -17.90
N ILE A 26 -3.05 6.42 -17.56
CA ILE A 26 -4.17 5.97 -16.73
C ILE A 26 -5.47 6.46 -17.38
N SER A 27 -6.34 5.54 -17.78
CA SER A 27 -7.70 5.83 -18.21
C SER A 27 -8.72 5.30 -17.22
N GLN A 28 -9.89 5.91 -17.25
CA GLN A 28 -11.07 5.45 -16.54
C GLN A 28 -12.19 5.25 -17.56
N ASP A 29 -12.66 4.02 -17.67
CA ASP A 29 -13.84 3.71 -18.46
C ASP A 29 -15.07 3.77 -17.55
N THR A 30 -15.93 4.73 -17.80
CA THR A 30 -17.27 4.79 -17.21
C THR A 30 -18.25 4.31 -18.26
N ASP A 31 -18.82 3.14 -18.05
CA ASP A 31 -19.93 2.68 -18.87
C ASP A 31 -21.17 3.53 -18.55
N SER A 32 -21.91 3.93 -19.60
CA SER A 32 -23.18 4.64 -19.50
C SER A 32 -24.29 3.83 -18.80
N SER A 33 -24.04 2.56 -18.50
CA SER A 33 -24.96 1.65 -17.78
C SER A 33 -24.97 1.82 -16.26
N GLY A 34 -24.10 2.69 -15.68
CA GLY A 34 -23.96 2.84 -14.23
C GLY A 34 -23.16 1.74 -13.55
N ALA A 35 -22.43 0.92 -14.31
CA ALA A 35 -21.50 -0.08 -13.78
C ALA A 35 -20.33 0.60 -13.02
N GLU A 36 -19.70 -0.14 -12.12
CA GLU A 36 -18.50 0.32 -11.42
C GLU A 36 -17.41 0.73 -12.44
N PRO A 37 -16.77 1.90 -12.26
CA PRO A 37 -15.73 2.35 -13.18
C PRO A 37 -14.55 1.38 -13.21
N VAL A 38 -14.06 1.08 -14.41
CA VAL A 38 -12.84 0.29 -14.60
C VAL A 38 -11.69 1.22 -14.89
N TRP A 39 -10.66 1.16 -14.05
CA TRP A 39 -9.43 1.90 -14.25
C TRP A 39 -8.41 1.03 -14.98
N ARG A 40 -7.81 1.56 -16.04
CA ARG A 40 -6.71 0.90 -16.75
C ARG A 40 -5.42 1.68 -16.59
N LEU A 41 -4.36 0.96 -16.21
CA LEU A 41 -3.03 1.50 -16.03
C LEU A 41 -2.06 0.74 -16.94
N TRP A 42 -1.33 1.49 -17.77
CA TRP A 42 -0.26 0.93 -18.62
C TRP A 42 1.07 1.09 -17.90
N GLY A 43 1.57 -0.03 -17.34
CA GLY A 43 2.86 -0.07 -16.67
C GLY A 43 4.02 0.17 -17.64
N ARG A 44 5.10 0.74 -17.15
CA ARG A 44 6.32 1.04 -17.90
C ARG A 44 7.50 0.15 -17.54
N GLY A 45 7.23 -0.92 -16.77
CA GLY A 45 8.27 -1.81 -16.24
C GLY A 45 9.00 -1.21 -15.02
N VAL A 46 9.84 -2.02 -14.40
CA VAL A 46 10.68 -1.60 -13.28
C VAL A 46 11.71 -0.57 -13.81
N GLY A 47 11.84 0.56 -13.10
CA GLY A 47 12.71 1.67 -13.52
C GLY A 47 12.18 2.56 -14.64
N GLY A 48 10.94 2.32 -15.13
CA GLY A 48 10.38 3.02 -16.29
C GLY A 48 9.63 4.32 -15.99
N LEU A 49 9.65 4.84 -14.76
CA LEU A 49 9.03 6.13 -14.44
C LEU A 49 9.82 7.30 -15.05
N ALA A 50 9.10 8.37 -15.38
CA ALA A 50 9.66 9.61 -15.89
C ALA A 50 9.79 10.65 -14.78
N GLU A 51 10.78 11.55 -14.91
CA GLU A 51 10.92 12.70 -14.02
C GLU A 51 9.67 13.59 -14.09
N PRO A 52 9.06 13.94 -12.95
CA PRO A 52 7.86 14.76 -12.94
C PRO A 52 8.20 16.21 -13.26
N ALA A 53 7.43 16.86 -14.13
CA ALA A 53 7.62 18.28 -14.48
C ALA A 53 7.20 19.26 -13.36
N SER A 54 6.53 18.77 -12.31
CA SER A 54 6.00 19.58 -11.21
C SER A 54 6.08 18.83 -9.88
N VAL A 55 5.82 19.55 -8.80
CA VAL A 55 5.74 18.99 -7.45
C VAL A 55 4.61 17.97 -7.39
N LEU A 56 4.87 16.84 -6.76
CA LEU A 56 3.88 15.79 -6.49
C LEU A 56 3.10 16.14 -5.21
N ASP A 57 1.90 16.64 -5.36
CA ASP A 57 1.02 16.96 -4.24
C ASP A 57 0.18 15.73 -3.88
N LEU A 58 0.38 15.19 -2.69
CA LEU A 58 -0.31 14.01 -2.17
C LEU A 58 -1.51 14.35 -1.28
N GLY A 59 -1.89 15.64 -1.17
CA GLY A 59 -2.97 16.07 -0.29
C GLY A 59 -2.74 15.58 1.15
N ASN A 60 -3.68 14.81 1.71
CA ASN A 60 -3.52 14.17 3.03
C ASN A 60 -3.03 12.71 2.95
N SER A 61 -2.64 12.20 1.78
CA SER A 61 -2.20 10.81 1.57
C SER A 61 -0.84 10.51 2.18
N GLY A 62 -0.80 10.27 3.49
CA GLY A 62 0.45 9.89 4.16
C GLY A 62 1.00 8.54 3.70
N THR A 63 0.15 7.62 3.28
CA THR A 63 0.58 6.34 2.68
C THR A 63 1.16 6.59 1.29
N GLY A 64 0.45 7.32 0.44
CA GLY A 64 0.94 7.67 -0.90
C GLY A 64 2.32 8.32 -0.86
N ALA A 65 2.50 9.36 -0.02
CA ALA A 65 3.78 10.05 0.12
C ALA A 65 4.92 9.11 0.53
N ARG A 66 4.70 8.25 1.52
CA ARG A 66 5.73 7.35 2.04
C ARG A 66 6.11 6.23 1.06
N LEU A 67 5.12 5.63 0.40
CA LEU A 67 5.38 4.59 -0.59
C LEU A 67 6.05 5.16 -1.84
N LEU A 68 5.62 6.35 -2.30
CA LEU A 68 6.26 7.02 -3.44
C LEU A 68 7.71 7.42 -3.13
N MET A 69 8.06 7.84 -1.92
CA MET A 69 9.47 8.05 -1.55
C MET A 69 10.31 6.81 -1.79
N GLY A 70 9.82 5.62 -1.41
CA GLY A 70 10.49 4.35 -1.69
C GLY A 70 10.64 4.10 -3.18
N LEU A 71 9.56 4.23 -3.93
CA LEU A 71 9.55 4.01 -5.37
C LEU A 71 10.49 4.96 -6.11
N LEU A 72 10.45 6.25 -5.79
CA LEU A 72 11.25 7.31 -6.45
C LEU A 72 12.73 7.24 -6.10
N ALA A 73 13.07 6.74 -4.91
CA ALA A 73 14.45 6.63 -4.46
C ALA A 73 15.36 5.87 -5.45
N SER A 74 14.81 4.88 -6.15
CA SER A 74 15.53 4.02 -7.10
C SER A 74 15.45 4.50 -8.57
N HIS A 75 15.03 5.74 -8.83
CA HIS A 75 14.98 6.32 -10.17
C HIS A 75 15.96 7.49 -10.29
N PRO A 76 16.77 7.61 -11.37
CA PRO A 76 17.86 8.58 -11.50
C PRO A 76 17.36 9.98 -11.87
N PHE A 77 16.41 10.51 -11.08
CA PHE A 77 15.90 11.88 -11.23
C PHE A 77 15.49 12.47 -9.88
N ASN A 78 15.18 13.75 -9.84
CA ASN A 78 14.69 14.43 -8.64
C ASN A 78 13.17 14.55 -8.66
N ALA A 79 12.53 14.34 -7.52
CA ALA A 79 11.11 14.57 -7.36
C ALA A 79 10.81 15.27 -6.04
N VAL A 80 9.99 16.31 -6.07
CA VAL A 80 9.55 17.00 -4.86
C VAL A 80 8.16 16.50 -4.47
N ILE A 81 8.02 16.02 -3.24
CA ILE A 81 6.74 15.58 -2.66
C ILE A 81 6.28 16.61 -1.65
N THR A 82 5.00 16.97 -1.71
CA THR A 82 4.32 17.82 -0.74
C THR A 82 2.95 17.26 -0.39
N GLY A 83 2.19 17.99 0.40
CA GLY A 83 0.82 17.69 0.76
C GLY A 83 0.17 18.83 1.52
N ASP A 84 -1.00 18.58 2.08
CA ASP A 84 -1.75 19.56 2.87
C ASP A 84 -1.03 19.95 4.18
N ALA A 85 -1.61 20.88 4.92
CA ALA A 85 -1.04 21.36 6.18
C ALA A 85 -0.83 20.22 7.20
N SER A 86 -1.77 19.27 7.27
CA SER A 86 -1.67 18.13 8.19
C SER A 86 -0.57 17.16 7.80
N LEU A 87 -0.46 16.83 6.50
CA LEU A 87 0.56 15.90 6.03
C LEU A 87 1.97 16.50 6.18
N ARG A 88 2.12 17.81 5.99
CA ARG A 88 3.40 18.52 6.14
C ARG A 88 3.95 18.56 7.57
N GLU A 89 3.13 18.29 8.56
CA GLU A 89 3.53 18.19 9.97
C GLU A 89 3.87 16.74 10.41
N ARG A 90 3.74 15.77 9.51
CA ARG A 90 4.04 14.37 9.83
C ARG A 90 5.51 14.06 9.54
N PRO A 91 6.27 13.50 10.52
CA PRO A 91 7.68 13.16 10.31
C PRO A 91 7.83 12.02 9.29
N MET A 92 8.86 12.15 8.45
CA MET A 92 9.19 11.18 7.40
C MET A 92 10.54 10.49 7.64
N ALA A 93 11.27 10.81 8.71
CA ALA A 93 12.58 10.25 9.03
C ALA A 93 12.59 8.72 9.02
N ARG A 94 11.54 8.08 9.57
CA ARG A 94 11.42 6.61 9.56
C ARG A 94 11.37 5.97 8.16
N ILE A 95 11.14 6.77 7.12
CA ILE A 95 11.17 6.33 5.71
C ILE A 95 12.50 6.73 5.07
N THR A 96 12.93 7.99 5.26
CA THR A 96 14.13 8.50 4.61
C THR A 96 15.42 7.86 5.16
N GLU A 97 15.47 7.53 6.45
CA GLU A 97 16.63 6.90 7.06
C GLU A 97 16.98 5.52 6.44
N PRO A 98 16.07 4.52 6.39
CA PRO A 98 16.39 3.24 5.76
C PRO A 98 16.67 3.38 4.26
N LEU A 99 15.94 4.24 3.54
CA LEU A 99 16.21 4.50 2.13
C LEU A 99 17.58 5.16 1.90
N SER A 100 18.04 6.02 2.83
CA SER A 100 19.38 6.60 2.77
C SER A 100 20.48 5.55 2.97
N ARG A 101 20.24 4.53 3.83
CA ARG A 101 21.16 3.38 3.96
C ARG A 101 21.23 2.55 2.67
N MET A 102 20.15 2.52 1.88
CA MET A 102 20.15 1.92 0.54
C MET A 102 20.91 2.76 -0.51
N GLY A 103 21.23 4.02 -0.22
CA GLY A 103 21.96 4.93 -1.08
C GLY A 103 21.12 6.08 -1.68
N ALA A 104 19.86 6.24 -1.26
CA ALA A 104 19.06 7.41 -1.61
C ALA A 104 19.49 8.65 -0.84
N SER A 105 19.16 9.85 -1.36
CA SER A 105 19.40 11.12 -0.70
C SER A 105 18.14 11.96 -0.68
N PHE A 106 17.96 12.74 0.39
CA PHE A 106 16.77 13.54 0.62
C PHE A 106 17.12 14.94 1.08
N THR A 107 16.37 15.94 0.62
CA THR A 107 16.37 17.29 1.19
C THR A 107 14.97 17.57 1.72
N ALA A 108 14.85 17.81 3.01
CA ALA A 108 13.56 17.94 3.71
C ALA A 108 13.50 19.27 4.48
N ARG A 109 12.30 19.80 4.67
CA ARG A 109 12.04 20.89 5.61
C ARG A 109 12.31 20.38 7.04
N ASP A 110 13.03 21.17 7.82
CA ASP A 110 13.40 20.84 9.21
C ASP A 110 14.04 19.44 9.38
N GLY A 111 14.70 18.94 8.32
CA GLY A 111 15.39 17.66 8.27
C GLY A 111 14.51 16.44 8.03
N GLU A 112 13.20 16.50 8.30
CA GLU A 112 12.33 15.33 8.21
C GLU A 112 10.90 15.61 7.73
N LEU A 113 10.52 16.87 7.49
CA LEU A 113 9.15 17.25 7.15
C LEU A 113 8.98 17.54 5.66
N LEU A 114 7.76 17.38 5.16
CA LEU A 114 7.39 17.84 3.80
C LEU A 114 7.41 19.39 3.70
N PRO A 115 7.74 19.97 2.53
CA PRO A 115 8.13 19.29 1.28
C PRO A 115 9.47 18.57 1.39
N ILE A 116 9.56 17.42 0.72
CA ILE A 116 10.80 16.65 0.61
C ILE A 116 11.17 16.49 -0.85
N THR A 117 12.42 16.77 -1.18
CA THR A 117 13.02 16.36 -2.44
C THR A 117 13.65 15.00 -2.29
N VAL A 118 13.21 14.05 -3.10
CA VAL A 118 13.86 12.75 -3.28
C VAL A 118 14.90 12.92 -4.38
N HIS A 119 16.19 12.76 -4.05
CA HIS A 119 17.26 12.65 -5.02
C HIS A 119 17.46 11.18 -5.34
N GLY A 120 16.76 10.72 -6.35
CA GLY A 120 16.77 9.32 -6.73
C GLY A 120 18.07 8.93 -7.44
N SER A 121 18.37 7.63 -7.44
CA SER A 121 19.61 7.11 -7.99
C SER A 121 19.40 5.70 -8.57
N ASP A 122 20.02 5.41 -9.70
CA ASP A 122 20.13 4.06 -10.28
C ASP A 122 21.19 3.18 -9.60
N ARG A 123 21.85 3.72 -8.55
CA ARG A 123 22.91 3.03 -7.80
C ARG A 123 22.49 2.53 -6.45
N LEU A 124 21.17 2.52 -6.16
CA LEU A 124 20.69 1.92 -4.93
C LEU A 124 21.08 0.45 -4.85
N ARG A 125 21.34 0.01 -3.63
CA ARG A 125 21.64 -1.39 -3.34
C ARG A 125 20.51 -2.02 -2.55
N GLY A 126 20.33 -3.32 -2.71
CA GLY A 126 19.44 -4.09 -1.88
C GLY A 126 19.76 -3.86 -0.39
N ALA A 127 18.73 -3.85 0.43
CA ALA A 127 18.86 -3.62 1.87
C ALA A 127 18.90 -4.94 2.65
N ASP A 128 19.51 -4.90 3.83
CA ASP A 128 19.25 -5.87 4.92
C ASP A 128 18.85 -5.06 6.15
N GLU A 129 17.55 -4.74 6.24
CA GLU A 129 16.99 -3.80 7.20
C GLU A 129 16.19 -4.51 8.28
N THR A 130 16.59 -4.30 9.55
CA THR A 130 15.79 -4.72 10.69
C THR A 130 15.03 -3.52 11.24
N LEU A 131 13.70 -3.61 11.22
CA LEU A 131 12.85 -2.53 11.71
C LEU A 131 12.80 -2.53 13.23
N ALA A 132 13.02 -1.37 13.84
CA ALA A 132 12.91 -1.21 15.29
C ALA A 132 11.46 -1.40 15.78
N VAL A 133 10.49 -1.00 14.96
CA VAL A 133 9.05 -1.13 15.23
C VAL A 133 8.36 -1.63 13.97
N ALA A 134 7.41 -2.55 14.12
CA ALA A 134 6.60 -3.06 13.02
C ALA A 134 5.86 -1.90 12.32
N SER A 135 6.10 -1.74 11.02
CA SER A 135 5.48 -0.69 10.22
C SER A 135 5.32 -1.13 8.78
N ALA A 136 4.08 -1.38 8.37
CA ALA A 136 3.77 -1.73 6.99
C ALA A 136 4.24 -0.67 5.98
N GLN A 137 4.14 0.63 6.32
CA GLN A 137 4.56 1.70 5.42
C GLN A 137 6.07 1.75 5.21
N VAL A 138 6.86 1.56 6.29
CA VAL A 138 8.34 1.51 6.19
C VAL A 138 8.76 0.30 5.37
N LYS A 139 8.25 -0.88 5.71
CA LYS A 139 8.48 -2.11 4.96
C LYS A 139 8.14 -1.94 3.47
N SER A 140 6.94 -1.43 3.17
CA SER A 140 6.50 -1.22 1.78
C SER A 140 7.40 -0.25 1.02
N ALA A 141 7.84 0.85 1.64
CA ALA A 141 8.74 1.80 1.00
C ALA A 141 10.10 1.16 0.66
N ILE A 142 10.66 0.36 1.58
CA ILE A 142 11.92 -0.38 1.35
C ILE A 142 11.76 -1.42 0.23
N LEU A 143 10.67 -2.19 0.24
CA LEU A 143 10.40 -3.19 -0.80
C LEU A 143 10.19 -2.53 -2.18
N LEU A 144 9.47 -1.41 -2.25
CA LEU A 144 9.27 -0.68 -3.51
C LEU A 144 10.58 -0.09 -4.04
N ALA A 145 11.47 0.41 -3.18
CA ALA A 145 12.82 0.81 -3.57
C ALA A 145 13.62 -0.40 -4.08
N GLY A 146 13.50 -1.54 -3.40
CA GLY A 146 14.17 -2.80 -3.74
C GLY A 146 13.79 -3.38 -5.10
N LEU A 147 12.62 -3.05 -5.65
CA LEU A 147 12.22 -3.50 -6.99
C LEU A 147 13.22 -3.11 -8.07
N ASN A 148 13.77 -1.90 -7.99
CA ASN A 148 14.69 -1.36 -8.99
C ASN A 148 16.14 -1.32 -8.47
N THR A 149 16.56 -2.37 -7.74
CA THR A 149 17.93 -2.50 -7.22
C THR A 149 18.55 -3.84 -7.63
N GLN A 150 19.87 -3.88 -7.73
CA GLN A 150 20.56 -5.12 -7.96
C GLN A 150 20.62 -5.97 -6.67
N GLY A 151 20.36 -7.26 -6.80
CA GLY A 151 20.46 -8.22 -5.71
C GLY A 151 19.15 -8.40 -4.94
N GLU A 152 19.23 -8.73 -3.67
CA GLU A 152 18.09 -9.03 -2.80
C GLU A 152 17.90 -7.90 -1.78
N THR A 153 16.66 -7.54 -1.54
CA THR A 153 16.26 -6.65 -0.43
C THR A 153 15.60 -7.49 0.66
N THR A 154 16.14 -7.44 1.86
CA THR A 154 15.60 -8.13 3.04
C THR A 154 15.06 -7.11 4.04
N VAL A 155 13.85 -7.36 4.54
CA VAL A 155 13.27 -6.61 5.67
C VAL A 155 12.93 -7.59 6.79
N ILE A 156 13.35 -7.29 8.02
CA ILE A 156 13.00 -8.05 9.21
C ILE A 156 12.11 -7.18 10.10
N GLU A 157 10.90 -7.65 10.35
CA GLU A 157 9.96 -7.03 11.28
C GLU A 157 10.00 -7.76 12.62
N PRO A 158 10.02 -7.05 13.77
CA PRO A 158 9.98 -7.68 15.10
C PRO A 158 8.66 -8.41 15.37
N ASN A 159 7.57 -7.91 14.78
CA ASN A 159 6.25 -8.54 14.74
C ASN A 159 5.64 -8.32 13.35
N PRO A 160 4.86 -9.26 12.80
CA PRO A 160 4.23 -9.10 11.51
C PRO A 160 3.33 -7.86 11.46
N SER A 161 3.53 -7.02 10.45
CA SER A 161 2.63 -5.95 10.08
C SER A 161 1.83 -6.34 8.84
N ARG A 162 0.85 -5.51 8.44
CA ARG A 162 0.03 -5.76 7.23
C ARG A 162 0.92 -6.09 6.03
N ASP A 163 0.57 -7.15 5.29
CA ASP A 163 1.39 -7.76 4.23
C ASP A 163 0.82 -7.56 2.81
N HIS A 164 -0.06 -6.56 2.64
CA HIS A 164 -0.68 -6.25 1.35
C HIS A 164 0.36 -6.04 0.23
N THR A 165 1.51 -5.40 0.54
CA THR A 165 2.56 -5.16 -0.45
C THR A 165 3.20 -6.47 -0.91
N GLU A 166 3.50 -7.38 0.00
CA GLU A 166 4.07 -8.68 -0.32
C GLU A 166 3.12 -9.53 -1.17
N LEU A 167 1.84 -9.54 -0.80
CA LEU A 167 0.80 -10.26 -1.55
C LEU A 167 0.64 -9.67 -2.95
N MET A 168 0.54 -8.34 -3.06
CA MET A 168 0.40 -7.64 -4.33
C MET A 168 1.63 -7.85 -5.23
N LEU A 169 2.84 -7.74 -4.70
CA LEU A 169 4.07 -7.95 -5.45
C LEU A 169 4.15 -9.38 -6.01
N ARG A 170 3.80 -10.41 -5.21
CA ARG A 170 3.70 -11.79 -5.70
C ARG A 170 2.65 -11.92 -6.80
N TYR A 171 1.50 -11.30 -6.63
CA TYR A 171 0.42 -11.33 -7.61
C TYR A 171 0.83 -10.73 -8.96
N PHE A 172 1.68 -9.71 -8.95
CA PHE A 172 2.29 -9.14 -10.14
C PHE A 172 3.51 -9.90 -10.66
N GLY A 173 3.95 -10.97 -10.01
CA GLY A 173 5.02 -11.86 -10.47
C GLY A 173 6.39 -11.64 -9.85
N ALA A 174 6.52 -10.77 -8.83
CA ALA A 174 7.79 -10.61 -8.11
C ALA A 174 8.09 -11.82 -7.21
N ASP A 175 9.37 -12.22 -7.14
CA ASP A 175 9.84 -13.24 -6.18
C ASP A 175 9.96 -12.62 -4.78
N VAL A 176 8.87 -12.69 -4.02
CA VAL A 176 8.80 -12.26 -2.63
C VAL A 176 8.62 -13.46 -1.72
N ARG A 177 9.56 -13.68 -0.82
CA ARG A 177 9.55 -14.79 0.14
C ARG A 177 9.40 -14.25 1.56
N THR A 178 8.52 -14.87 2.33
CA THR A 178 8.31 -14.55 3.74
C THR A 178 8.65 -15.76 4.59
N GLN A 179 9.34 -15.53 5.72
CA GLN A 179 9.74 -16.56 6.65
C GLN A 179 9.56 -16.06 8.08
N ASP A 180 8.74 -16.76 8.85
CA ASP A 180 8.64 -16.50 10.27
C ASP A 180 9.92 -16.91 10.99
N GLN A 181 10.34 -16.11 11.97
CA GLN A 181 11.57 -16.26 12.73
C GLN A 181 11.24 -16.57 14.20
N PRO A 182 12.17 -17.18 14.96
CA PRO A 182 12.00 -17.31 16.39
C PRO A 182 11.73 -15.97 17.08
N GLY A 183 10.87 -15.98 18.09
CA GLY A 183 10.47 -14.77 18.81
C GLY A 183 9.36 -13.94 18.15
N GLY A 184 8.72 -14.46 17.09
CA GLY A 184 7.59 -13.79 16.40
C GLY A 184 8.01 -12.80 15.32
N ALA A 185 9.31 -12.62 15.09
CA ALA A 185 9.79 -11.79 14.00
C ALA A 185 9.48 -12.41 12.62
N ARG A 186 9.40 -11.59 11.60
CA ARG A 186 9.18 -12.03 10.21
C ARG A 186 10.24 -11.44 9.28
N ARG A 187 10.86 -12.30 8.48
CA ARG A 187 11.79 -11.92 7.43
C ARG A 187 11.08 -11.93 6.09
N ILE A 188 11.19 -10.84 5.36
CA ILE A 188 10.66 -10.66 4.01
C ILE A 188 11.85 -10.45 3.07
N ARG A 189 11.92 -11.16 1.96
CA ARG A 189 12.95 -11.03 0.92
C ARG A 189 12.31 -10.77 -0.41
N LEU A 190 12.88 -9.82 -1.16
CA LEU A 190 12.48 -9.45 -2.50
C LEU A 190 13.69 -9.52 -3.42
N ALA A 191 13.60 -10.29 -4.51
CA ALA A 191 14.59 -10.24 -5.58
C ALA A 191 14.40 -8.95 -6.40
N GLY A 192 15.49 -8.22 -6.65
CA GLY A 192 15.46 -7.02 -7.48
C GLY A 192 15.26 -7.29 -8.96
N TYR A 193 14.86 -6.28 -9.71
CA TYR A 193 14.55 -6.32 -11.14
C TYR A 193 13.58 -7.45 -11.55
N PRO A 194 12.44 -7.61 -10.85
CA PRO A 194 11.46 -8.62 -11.27
C PRO A 194 10.83 -8.23 -12.60
N GLU A 195 10.48 -9.22 -13.40
CA GLU A 195 9.60 -9.02 -14.55
C GLU A 195 8.15 -9.05 -14.07
N LEU A 196 7.55 -7.86 -13.92
CA LEU A 196 6.18 -7.72 -13.45
C LEU A 196 5.20 -7.83 -14.62
N THR A 197 4.09 -8.52 -14.40
CA THR A 197 2.99 -8.67 -15.36
C THR A 197 1.74 -7.93 -14.92
N GLY A 198 1.05 -7.31 -15.87
CA GLY A 198 -0.24 -6.66 -15.60
C GLY A 198 -1.30 -7.67 -15.16
N ALA A 199 -2.15 -7.28 -14.23
CA ALA A 199 -3.16 -8.14 -13.64
C ALA A 199 -4.52 -7.44 -13.53
N LYS A 200 -5.58 -8.22 -13.24
CA LYS A 200 -6.89 -7.69 -12.85
C LYS A 200 -6.97 -7.60 -11.34
N VAL A 201 -7.16 -6.41 -10.83
CA VAL A 201 -7.24 -6.14 -9.40
C VAL A 201 -8.66 -5.72 -9.05
N ILE A 202 -9.25 -6.42 -8.09
CA ILE A 202 -10.53 -6.05 -7.51
C ILE A 202 -10.22 -5.53 -6.10
N VAL A 203 -10.39 -4.22 -5.88
CA VAL A 203 -10.13 -3.62 -4.57
C VAL A 203 -11.21 -4.06 -3.60
N PRO A 204 -10.86 -4.72 -2.47
CA PRO A 204 -11.84 -5.13 -1.48
C PRO A 204 -12.37 -3.95 -0.68
N GLY A 205 -13.54 -4.11 -0.07
CA GLY A 205 -14.05 -3.17 0.91
C GLY A 205 -13.12 -3.05 2.12
N ASP A 206 -12.89 -1.84 2.60
CA ASP A 206 -12.01 -1.59 3.74
C ASP A 206 -12.64 -2.06 5.04
N ILE A 207 -12.04 -3.07 5.68
CA ILE A 207 -12.50 -3.62 6.96
C ILE A 207 -12.49 -2.57 8.09
N SER A 208 -11.62 -1.57 8.01
CA SER A 208 -11.58 -0.50 9.02
C SER A 208 -12.79 0.44 8.90
N SER A 209 -13.20 0.77 7.68
CA SER A 209 -14.43 1.50 7.41
C SER A 209 -15.68 0.66 7.71
N ALA A 210 -15.62 -0.63 7.43
CA ALA A 210 -16.66 -1.62 7.73
C ALA A 210 -16.94 -1.74 9.24
N ALA A 211 -15.98 -1.44 10.10
CA ALA A 211 -16.11 -1.52 11.55
C ALA A 211 -17.31 -0.69 12.07
N PHE A 212 -17.50 0.51 11.55
CA PHE A 212 -18.57 1.42 12.00
C PHE A 212 -19.98 0.84 11.77
N PRO A 213 -20.37 0.47 10.54
CA PRO A 213 -21.69 -0.12 10.31
C PRO A 213 -21.86 -1.50 10.94
N LEU A 214 -20.79 -2.31 11.06
CA LEU A 214 -20.85 -3.58 11.79
C LEU A 214 -21.23 -3.37 13.27
N VAL A 215 -20.49 -2.51 13.96
CA VAL A 215 -20.75 -2.22 15.37
C VAL A 215 -22.12 -1.57 15.53
N ALA A 216 -22.51 -0.64 14.67
CA ALA A 216 -23.83 -0.02 14.71
C ALA A 216 -24.96 -1.06 14.61
N SER A 217 -24.85 -2.05 13.71
CA SER A 217 -25.87 -3.09 13.57
C SER A 217 -25.97 -4.01 14.77
N LEU A 218 -24.87 -4.26 15.47
CA LEU A 218 -24.84 -5.07 16.69
C LEU A 218 -25.46 -4.35 17.90
N LEU A 219 -25.55 -3.02 17.88
CA LEU A 219 -26.10 -2.21 18.96
C LEU A 219 -27.58 -1.87 18.80
N VAL A 220 -28.12 -1.98 17.59
CA VAL A 220 -29.52 -1.58 17.31
C VAL A 220 -30.40 -2.83 17.21
N PRO A 221 -31.37 -3.02 18.14
CA PRO A 221 -32.25 -4.18 18.14
C PRO A 221 -32.97 -4.44 16.81
N GLY A 222 -32.93 -5.69 16.33
CA GLY A 222 -33.54 -6.12 15.08
C GLY A 222 -32.78 -5.69 13.81
N SER A 223 -31.59 -5.11 13.97
CA SER A 223 -30.75 -4.73 12.82
C SER A 223 -30.06 -5.95 12.21
N LYS A 224 -29.94 -5.90 10.90
CA LYS A 224 -29.12 -6.83 10.10
C LYS A 224 -28.46 -6.08 8.96
N ILE A 225 -27.13 -6.23 8.82
CA ILE A 225 -26.38 -5.63 7.73
C ILE A 225 -25.51 -6.68 7.06
N THR A 226 -25.39 -6.59 5.73
CA THR A 226 -24.41 -7.37 4.96
C THR A 226 -23.47 -6.43 4.23
N LEU A 227 -22.19 -6.48 4.59
CA LEU A 227 -21.10 -5.77 3.92
C LEU A 227 -20.47 -6.72 2.91
N ARG A 228 -20.55 -6.34 1.63
CA ARG A 228 -20.08 -7.19 0.56
C ARG A 228 -18.61 -6.98 0.28
N ARG A 229 -17.92 -8.09 -0.04
CA ARG A 229 -16.53 -8.08 -0.52
C ARG A 229 -15.56 -7.35 0.44
N ALA A 230 -15.74 -7.48 1.75
CA ALA A 230 -14.83 -6.92 2.75
C ALA A 230 -13.49 -7.65 2.72
N GLY A 231 -12.39 -6.91 2.82
CA GLY A 231 -11.06 -7.48 2.96
C GLY A 231 -10.89 -8.14 4.32
N LEU A 232 -10.44 -9.39 4.34
CA LEU A 232 -10.29 -10.21 5.55
C LEU A 232 -8.82 -10.58 5.81
N ASN A 233 -7.89 -9.72 5.46
CA ASN A 233 -6.49 -9.94 5.79
C ASN A 233 -6.34 -10.15 7.31
N PRO A 234 -5.78 -11.30 7.76
CA PRO A 234 -5.69 -11.65 9.18
C PRO A 234 -4.93 -10.59 10.01
N LEU A 235 -3.96 -9.91 9.41
CA LEU A 235 -3.18 -8.85 10.06
C LEU A 235 -3.96 -7.52 10.18
N ARG A 236 -5.22 -7.49 9.74
CA ARG A 236 -6.08 -6.32 9.76
C ARG A 236 -7.48 -6.58 10.33
N ALA A 237 -7.95 -7.82 10.31
CA ALA A 237 -9.32 -8.20 10.65
C ALA A 237 -9.54 -8.51 12.14
N GLY A 238 -8.59 -8.24 13.03
CA GLY A 238 -8.66 -8.59 14.46
C GLY A 238 -9.89 -8.04 15.20
N LEU A 239 -10.53 -6.97 14.69
CA LEU A 239 -11.79 -6.50 15.24
C LEU A 239 -12.88 -7.58 15.19
N LEU A 240 -12.92 -8.40 14.13
CA LEU A 240 -13.94 -9.45 14.00
C LEU A 240 -13.80 -10.50 15.09
N ASP A 241 -12.57 -10.84 15.46
CA ASP A 241 -12.31 -11.79 16.53
C ASP A 241 -12.72 -11.21 17.87
N CYS A 242 -12.36 -9.95 18.15
CA CYS A 242 -12.81 -9.25 19.37
C CYS A 242 -14.34 -9.19 19.46
N LEU A 243 -15.05 -8.87 18.39
CA LEU A 243 -16.51 -8.81 18.40
C LEU A 243 -17.14 -10.19 18.60
N ARG A 244 -16.58 -11.24 18.00
CA ARG A 244 -17.04 -12.62 18.24
C ARG A 244 -16.80 -13.06 19.68
N ASP A 245 -15.66 -12.74 20.26
CA ASP A 245 -15.35 -13.02 21.67
C ASP A 245 -16.32 -12.30 22.62
N MET A 246 -16.84 -11.14 22.21
CA MET A 246 -17.90 -10.40 22.91
C MET A 246 -19.31 -10.99 22.68
N GLY A 247 -19.44 -12.05 21.87
CA GLY A 247 -20.72 -12.72 21.59
C GLY A 247 -21.48 -12.18 20.38
N ALA A 248 -20.84 -11.37 19.52
CA ALA A 248 -21.50 -10.82 18.35
C ALA A 248 -21.84 -11.89 17.30
N ALA A 249 -23.05 -11.85 16.76
CA ALA A 249 -23.50 -12.72 15.67
C ALA A 249 -22.96 -12.18 14.32
N ILE A 250 -21.75 -12.60 13.96
CA ILE A 250 -21.10 -12.23 12.69
C ILE A 250 -20.82 -13.49 11.89
N SER A 251 -21.46 -13.60 10.72
CA SER A 251 -21.24 -14.66 9.74
C SER A 251 -20.42 -14.19 8.55
N VAL A 252 -19.67 -15.13 7.96
CA VAL A 252 -18.83 -14.93 6.78
C VAL A 252 -19.37 -15.81 5.67
N SER A 253 -19.59 -15.26 4.49
CA SER A 253 -20.04 -15.98 3.30
C SER A 253 -19.32 -15.51 2.05
N ASN A 254 -19.44 -16.26 0.94
CA ASN A 254 -18.85 -15.92 -0.35
C ASN A 254 -17.33 -15.61 -0.28
N ALA A 255 -16.62 -16.36 0.57
CA ALA A 255 -15.17 -16.20 0.71
C ALA A 255 -14.44 -16.58 -0.57
N THR A 256 -13.56 -15.71 -1.04
CA THR A 256 -12.72 -15.92 -2.23
C THR A 256 -11.33 -15.33 -1.99
N ASP A 257 -10.38 -15.67 -2.85
CA ASP A 257 -9.07 -15.04 -2.92
C ASP A 257 -8.99 -14.14 -4.15
N GLN A 258 -8.45 -12.94 -3.98
CA GLN A 258 -8.23 -11.97 -5.04
C GLN A 258 -6.80 -11.45 -4.98
N GLY A 259 -5.92 -12.06 -5.77
CA GLY A 259 -4.52 -11.66 -5.81
C GLY A 259 -3.76 -11.92 -4.50
N GLY A 260 -4.12 -12.98 -3.78
CA GLY A 260 -3.57 -13.33 -2.47
C GLY A 260 -4.25 -12.63 -1.30
N GLU A 261 -5.26 -11.79 -1.54
CA GLU A 261 -6.06 -11.14 -0.50
C GLU A 261 -7.36 -11.91 -0.27
N ALA A 262 -7.60 -12.33 0.97
CA ALA A 262 -8.86 -12.94 1.37
C ALA A 262 -9.97 -11.89 1.41
N ILE A 263 -11.06 -12.13 0.71
CA ILE A 263 -12.26 -11.28 0.70
C ILE A 263 -13.51 -12.11 0.93
N ALA A 264 -14.50 -11.55 1.61
CA ALA A 264 -15.80 -12.21 1.83
C ALA A 264 -16.91 -11.19 2.10
N ASP A 265 -18.15 -11.70 2.11
CA ASP A 265 -19.29 -10.96 2.63
C ASP A 265 -19.38 -11.17 4.14
N LEU A 266 -19.57 -10.09 4.89
CA LEU A 266 -19.76 -10.08 6.34
C LEU A 266 -21.19 -9.71 6.66
N THR A 267 -21.92 -10.57 7.38
CA THR A 267 -23.25 -10.27 7.86
C THR A 267 -23.22 -10.19 9.39
N ALA A 268 -23.62 -9.04 9.94
CA ALA A 268 -23.82 -8.84 11.37
C ALA A 268 -25.30 -8.66 11.69
N GLU A 269 -25.76 -9.27 12.76
CA GLU A 269 -27.16 -9.28 13.22
C GLU A 269 -27.20 -9.07 14.72
N HIS A 270 -28.15 -8.22 15.20
CA HIS A 270 -28.36 -7.95 16.62
C HIS A 270 -29.07 -9.14 17.30
#